data_a5ba252f6f6823fd97ef315af6418e92
#
_entry.id   a5ba252f6f6823fd97ef315af6418e92
#
_cell.length_a   1.000
_cell.length_b   1.000
_cell.length_c   1.000
_cell.angle_alpha   90.00
_cell.angle_beta   90.00
_cell.angle_gamma   90.00
#
_symmetry.space_group_name_H-M   'P 1'
#
loop_
_entity.id
_entity.type
_entity.pdbx_description
1 polymer ?
#
loop_
_entity_poly.entity_id
_entity_poly.type
_entity_poly.pdbx_seq_one_letter_code
_entity_poly.pdbx_strand_id
1 'polypeptide(L)'
;IVVRRHEAHALLGDMVPGNVCFIDDDNRHGLSNGFSSSLAVALCKGKKMDEAVGKANEFCQRQLSATTVLQGRSAQLYNDFVSLVRQDFAVSSDVASYAEKLNVGSAYLGQVCRRIAGKSPKSIIDDFIVKDIERQLSKTGKTILEIAQGLGFSSQAHLSRFFKNIVGKSPSEYRTWKTE
;
A
#
# COMPACT_ATOMS: atom_id res chain seq x y z
N ILE A 1 2.18 -5.82 -31.58
CA ILE A 1 3.38 -5.06 -31.19
C ILE A 1 3.09 -4.38 -29.87
N VAL A 2 3.92 -4.58 -28.86
CA VAL A 2 3.80 -3.93 -27.56
C VAL A 2 4.64 -2.65 -27.63
N VAL A 3 4.00 -1.50 -27.55
CA VAL A 3 4.67 -0.19 -27.67
C VAL A 3 4.23 0.70 -26.50
N ARG A 4 5.12 1.54 -26.00
CA ARG A 4 4.79 2.56 -25.01
C ARG A 4 3.86 3.59 -25.63
N ARG A 5 2.87 4.07 -24.86
CA ARG A 5 1.87 5.04 -25.36
C ARG A 5 2.52 6.29 -25.98
N HIS A 6 3.61 6.80 -25.38
CA HIS A 6 4.35 7.94 -25.89
C HIS A 6 5.18 7.66 -27.14
N GLU A 7 5.63 6.42 -27.33
CA GLU A 7 6.43 6.01 -28.50
C GLU A 7 5.55 5.58 -29.67
N ALA A 8 4.30 5.21 -29.45
CA ALA A 8 3.38 4.75 -30.46
C ALA A 8 3.06 5.83 -31.51
N HIS A 9 2.85 7.07 -31.09
CA HIS A 9 2.61 8.19 -31.99
C HIS A 9 3.83 8.58 -32.82
N ALA A 10 5.05 8.42 -32.28
CA ALA A 10 6.29 8.74 -32.97
C ALA A 10 6.71 7.69 -34.00
N LEU A 11 6.39 6.41 -33.74
CA LEU A 11 6.87 5.28 -34.53
C LEU A 11 5.85 4.76 -35.57
N LEU A 12 4.57 4.90 -35.33
CA LEU A 12 3.51 4.24 -36.13
C LEU A 12 2.62 5.20 -36.92
N GLY A 13 2.69 6.52 -36.67
CA GLY A 13 1.86 7.51 -37.37
C GLY A 13 0.36 7.12 -37.38
N ASP A 14 -0.36 7.54 -38.41
CA ASP A 14 -1.80 7.27 -38.59
C ASP A 14 -2.14 5.83 -39.01
N MET A 15 -1.14 4.94 -39.15
CA MET A 15 -1.31 3.56 -39.59
C MET A 15 -1.29 2.58 -38.40
N VAL A 16 -2.01 2.83 -37.33
CA VAL A 16 -2.19 1.86 -36.23
C VAL A 16 -3.44 1.03 -36.50
N PRO A 17 -3.31 -0.21 -37.03
CA PRO A 17 -4.47 -1.12 -37.08
C PRO A 17 -4.90 -1.42 -35.65
N GLY A 18 -6.19 -1.63 -35.38
CA GLY A 18 -6.80 -1.79 -34.07
C GLY A 18 -6.28 -2.92 -33.14
N ASN A 19 -5.08 -3.43 -33.40
CA ASN A 19 -4.44 -4.55 -32.69
C ASN A 19 -3.19 -4.17 -31.90
N VAL A 20 -3.08 -2.91 -31.44
CA VAL A 20 -1.96 -2.48 -30.59
C VAL A 20 -2.42 -2.46 -29.13
N CYS A 21 -1.73 -3.21 -28.27
CA CYS A 21 -1.95 -3.19 -26.85
C CYS A 21 -1.01 -2.13 -26.21
N PHE A 22 -1.57 -1.11 -25.60
CA PHE A 22 -0.82 -0.09 -24.84
C PHE A 22 -0.67 -0.52 -23.39
N ILE A 23 0.53 -0.43 -22.85
CA ILE A 23 0.84 -0.75 -21.46
C ILE A 23 1.31 0.53 -20.78
N ASP A 24 0.61 0.93 -19.71
CA ASP A 24 1.05 2.03 -18.86
C ASP A 24 2.29 1.65 -18.06
N ASP A 25 3.14 2.65 -17.76
CA ASP A 25 4.47 2.49 -17.18
C ASP A 25 4.54 1.75 -15.83
N ASP A 26 3.46 1.79 -15.04
CA ASP A 26 3.43 1.24 -13.68
C ASP A 26 3.25 -0.29 -13.61
N ASN A 27 2.95 -0.97 -14.72
CA ASN A 27 2.52 -2.39 -14.71
C ASN A 27 3.38 -3.30 -15.62
N ARG A 28 4.68 -3.01 -15.76
CA ARG A 28 5.55 -3.55 -16.81
C ARG A 28 6.08 -4.97 -16.61
N HIS A 29 6.12 -5.49 -15.38
CA HIS A 29 6.82 -6.75 -15.14
C HIS A 29 6.02 -7.95 -15.69
N GLY A 30 6.50 -8.51 -16.81
CA GLY A 30 6.03 -9.77 -17.37
C GLY A 30 5.04 -9.67 -18.53
N LEU A 31 4.37 -8.52 -18.78
CA LEU A 31 3.38 -8.42 -19.86
C LEU A 31 4.00 -8.53 -21.26
N SER A 32 5.13 -7.91 -21.51
CA SER A 32 5.85 -8.01 -22.79
C SER A 32 6.29 -9.46 -23.09
N ASN A 33 6.83 -10.14 -22.09
CA ASN A 33 7.23 -11.54 -22.21
C ASN A 33 5.99 -12.44 -22.38
N GLY A 34 4.90 -12.16 -21.66
CA GLY A 34 3.63 -12.88 -21.77
C GLY A 34 3.00 -12.73 -23.15
N PHE A 35 3.02 -11.52 -23.73
CA PHE A 35 2.55 -11.27 -25.10
C PHE A 35 3.37 -12.08 -26.12
N SER A 36 4.69 -11.96 -26.06
CA SER A 36 5.60 -12.64 -26.99
C SER A 36 5.47 -14.16 -26.91
N SER A 37 5.37 -14.71 -25.69
CA SER A 37 5.17 -16.15 -25.48
C SER A 37 3.81 -16.63 -25.99
N SER A 38 2.74 -15.90 -25.74
CA SER A 38 1.40 -16.24 -26.21
C SER A 38 1.31 -16.16 -27.73
N LEU A 39 1.94 -15.15 -28.34
CA LEU A 39 2.04 -15.01 -29.79
C LEU A 39 2.80 -16.19 -30.41
N ALA A 40 3.97 -16.53 -29.87
CA ALA A 40 4.78 -17.64 -30.35
C ALA A 40 4.01 -18.98 -30.28
N VAL A 41 3.36 -19.26 -29.15
CA VAL A 41 2.53 -20.48 -29.00
C VAL A 41 1.39 -20.54 -30.00
N ALA A 42 0.73 -19.42 -30.29
CA ALA A 42 -0.36 -19.38 -31.26
C ALA A 42 0.15 -19.63 -32.69
N LEU A 43 1.31 -19.06 -33.05
CA LEU A 43 1.95 -19.30 -34.36
C LEU A 43 2.44 -20.75 -34.51
N CYS A 44 3.04 -21.34 -33.47
CA CYS A 44 3.44 -22.75 -33.46
C CYS A 44 2.25 -23.71 -33.64
N LYS A 45 1.04 -23.30 -33.22
CA LYS A 45 -0.22 -24.05 -33.44
C LYS A 45 -0.82 -23.81 -34.83
N GLY A 46 -0.09 -23.18 -35.74
CA GLY A 46 -0.53 -22.96 -37.13
C GLY A 46 -1.59 -21.86 -37.28
N LYS A 47 -1.75 -20.97 -36.30
CA LYS A 47 -2.67 -19.83 -36.38
C LYS A 47 -2.14 -18.77 -37.36
N LYS A 48 -3.03 -18.11 -38.09
CA LYS A 48 -2.65 -16.92 -38.88
C LYS A 48 -2.20 -15.78 -37.96
N MET A 49 -1.37 -14.88 -38.49
CA MET A 49 -0.77 -13.78 -37.71
C MET A 49 -1.84 -12.96 -36.98
N ASP A 50 -2.92 -12.57 -37.66
CA ASP A 50 -3.99 -11.76 -37.07
C ASP A 50 -4.69 -12.48 -35.89
N GLU A 51 -4.95 -13.78 -36.02
CA GLU A 51 -5.56 -14.61 -34.98
C GLU A 51 -4.57 -14.80 -33.80
N ALA A 52 -3.28 -14.96 -34.09
CA ALA A 52 -2.24 -15.11 -33.07
C ALA A 52 -2.04 -13.83 -32.27
N VAL A 53 -2.05 -12.66 -32.92
CA VAL A 53 -2.00 -11.34 -32.28
C VAL A 53 -3.25 -11.11 -31.42
N GLY A 54 -4.45 -11.46 -31.91
CA GLY A 54 -5.68 -11.36 -31.15
C GLY A 54 -5.61 -12.14 -29.83
N LYS A 55 -5.13 -13.41 -29.87
CA LYS A 55 -4.95 -14.24 -28.67
C LYS A 55 -3.91 -13.69 -27.70
N ALA A 56 -2.82 -13.14 -28.22
CA ALA A 56 -1.80 -12.51 -27.37
C ALA A 56 -2.35 -11.25 -26.66
N ASN A 57 -3.16 -10.45 -27.35
CA ASN A 57 -3.85 -9.30 -26.78
C ASN A 57 -4.86 -9.70 -25.69
N GLU A 58 -5.69 -10.72 -25.95
CA GLU A 58 -6.62 -11.26 -24.94
C GLU A 58 -5.88 -11.72 -23.68
N PHE A 59 -4.75 -12.40 -23.85
CA PHE A 59 -3.92 -12.82 -22.71
C PHE A 59 -3.46 -11.62 -21.89
N CYS A 60 -2.91 -10.57 -22.55
CA CYS A 60 -2.48 -9.34 -21.87
C CYS A 60 -3.64 -8.65 -21.14
N GLN A 61 -4.82 -8.53 -21.77
CA GLN A 61 -5.99 -7.92 -21.15
C GLN A 61 -6.45 -8.68 -19.91
N ARG A 62 -6.45 -10.02 -19.94
CA ARG A 62 -6.77 -10.85 -18.76
C ARG A 62 -5.76 -10.62 -17.62
N GLN A 63 -4.49 -10.52 -17.92
CA GLN A 63 -3.45 -10.23 -16.91
C GLN A 63 -3.63 -8.83 -16.31
N LEU A 64 -3.89 -7.81 -17.13
CA LEU A 64 -4.16 -6.45 -16.67
C LEU A 64 -5.38 -6.38 -15.75
N SER A 65 -6.48 -7.03 -16.15
CA SER A 65 -7.71 -7.09 -15.36
C SER A 65 -7.48 -7.78 -14.01
N ALA A 66 -6.75 -8.90 -14.00
CA ALA A 66 -6.41 -9.59 -12.76
C ALA A 66 -5.55 -8.72 -11.84
N THR A 67 -4.58 -7.99 -12.38
CA THR A 67 -3.71 -7.08 -11.61
C THR A 67 -4.50 -5.93 -11.02
N THR A 68 -5.42 -5.32 -11.78
CA THR A 68 -6.30 -4.24 -11.30
C THR A 68 -7.18 -4.70 -10.13
N VAL A 69 -7.75 -5.92 -10.22
CA VAL A 69 -8.55 -6.50 -9.12
C VAL A 69 -7.70 -6.74 -7.88
N LEU A 70 -6.47 -7.25 -8.04
CA LEU A 70 -5.56 -7.46 -6.92
C LEU A 70 -5.11 -6.14 -6.26
N GLN A 71 -4.88 -5.10 -7.06
CA GLN A 71 -4.58 -3.76 -6.55
C GLN A 71 -5.77 -3.18 -5.78
N GLY A 72 -6.99 -3.32 -6.30
CA GLY A 72 -8.22 -2.91 -5.62
C GLY A 72 -8.40 -3.60 -4.27
N ARG A 73 -8.19 -4.92 -4.20
CA ARG A 73 -8.26 -5.69 -2.94
C ARG A 73 -7.20 -5.26 -1.94
N SER A 74 -5.99 -4.94 -2.39
CA SER A 74 -4.93 -4.46 -1.49
C SER A 74 -5.22 -3.07 -0.96
N ALA A 75 -5.76 -2.18 -1.78
CA ALA A 75 -6.19 -0.86 -1.35
C ALA A 75 -7.34 -0.95 -0.33
N GLN A 76 -8.31 -1.84 -0.57
CA GLN A 76 -9.39 -2.10 0.37
C GLN A 76 -8.85 -2.61 1.71
N LEU A 77 -7.99 -3.65 1.69
CA LEU A 77 -7.37 -4.18 2.91
C LEU A 77 -6.59 -3.12 3.69
N TYR A 78 -5.85 -2.25 2.99
CA TYR A 78 -5.15 -1.14 3.63
C TYR A 78 -6.12 -0.16 4.31
N ASN A 79 -7.20 0.22 3.63
CA ASN A 79 -8.21 1.12 4.18
C ASN A 79 -8.92 0.51 5.39
N ASP A 80 -9.26 -0.77 5.33
CA ASP A 80 -9.86 -1.52 6.45
C ASP A 80 -8.91 -1.57 7.64
N PHE A 81 -7.61 -1.84 7.38
CA PHE A 81 -6.58 -1.80 8.42
C PHE A 81 -6.49 -0.43 9.09
N VAL A 82 -6.37 0.65 8.30
CA VAL A 82 -6.30 2.02 8.84
C VAL A 82 -7.55 2.39 9.65
N SER A 83 -8.72 1.93 9.21
CA SER A 83 -9.99 2.15 9.91
C SER A 83 -10.02 1.43 11.26
N LEU A 84 -9.57 0.17 11.31
CA LEU A 84 -9.44 -0.58 12.56
C LEU A 84 -8.42 0.03 13.51
N VAL A 85 -7.25 0.44 12.99
CA VAL A 85 -6.24 1.13 13.81
C VAL A 85 -6.81 2.40 14.43
N ARG A 86 -7.56 3.21 13.66
CA ARG A 86 -8.18 4.44 14.16
C ARG A 86 -9.16 4.18 15.31
N GLN A 87 -9.85 3.05 15.30
CA GLN A 87 -10.81 2.68 16.33
C GLN A 87 -10.13 2.09 17.58
N ASP A 88 -9.12 1.26 17.39
CA ASP A 88 -8.60 0.35 18.41
C ASP A 88 -7.16 0.60 18.86
N PHE A 89 -6.45 1.63 18.34
CA PHE A 89 -5.01 1.84 18.62
C PHE A 89 -4.68 1.97 20.12
N ALA A 90 -5.62 2.46 20.93
CA ALA A 90 -5.45 2.59 22.38
C ALA A 90 -5.56 1.23 23.12
N VAL A 91 -6.22 0.23 22.52
CA VAL A 91 -6.47 -1.08 23.12
C VAL A 91 -5.43 -2.10 22.64
N SER A 92 -5.02 -2.02 21.40
CA SER A 92 -4.07 -2.98 20.81
C SER A 92 -3.04 -2.26 19.96
N SER A 93 -1.77 -2.51 20.23
CA SER A 93 -0.62 -2.08 19.41
C SER A 93 0.02 -3.23 18.64
N ASP A 94 -0.57 -4.44 18.71
CA ASP A 94 -0.03 -5.64 18.09
C ASP A 94 -0.56 -5.85 16.67
N VAL A 95 0.36 -5.96 15.73
CA VAL A 95 0.07 -6.17 14.29
C VAL A 95 -0.67 -7.50 14.06
N ALA A 96 -0.36 -8.54 14.86
CA ALA A 96 -0.99 -9.85 14.70
C ALA A 96 -2.49 -9.79 15.00
N SER A 97 -2.88 -9.06 16.02
CA SER A 97 -4.30 -8.84 16.38
C SER A 97 -5.09 -8.17 15.24
N TYR A 98 -4.51 -7.17 14.58
CA TYR A 98 -5.14 -6.53 13.41
C TYR A 98 -5.22 -7.46 12.20
N ALA A 99 -4.16 -8.21 11.94
CA ALA A 99 -4.13 -9.17 10.84
C ALA A 99 -5.19 -10.27 11.01
N GLU A 100 -5.38 -10.76 12.24
CA GLU A 100 -6.43 -11.72 12.60
C GLU A 100 -7.83 -11.15 12.37
N LYS A 101 -8.11 -9.93 12.84
CA LYS A 101 -9.39 -9.24 12.60
C LYS A 101 -9.70 -9.06 11.11
N LEU A 102 -8.68 -8.92 10.28
CA LEU A 102 -8.79 -8.78 8.82
C LEU A 102 -8.76 -10.11 8.07
N ASN A 103 -8.66 -11.24 8.78
CA ASN A 103 -8.53 -12.59 8.21
C ASN A 103 -7.37 -12.73 7.21
N VAL A 104 -6.22 -12.11 7.52
CA VAL A 104 -5.01 -12.16 6.70
C VAL A 104 -3.78 -12.49 7.55
N GLY A 105 -2.71 -12.99 6.90
CA GLY A 105 -1.42 -13.15 7.57
C GLY A 105 -0.71 -11.81 7.81
N SER A 106 -0.03 -11.66 8.96
CA SER A 106 0.74 -10.45 9.30
C SER A 106 1.80 -10.11 8.24
N ALA A 107 2.41 -11.10 7.60
CA ALA A 107 3.37 -10.91 6.52
C ALA A 107 2.72 -10.25 5.29
N TYR A 108 1.52 -10.72 4.90
CA TYR A 108 0.78 -10.16 3.78
C TYR A 108 0.31 -8.73 4.08
N LEU A 109 -0.23 -8.48 5.26
CA LEU A 109 -0.57 -7.13 5.72
C LEU A 109 0.65 -6.19 5.65
N GLY A 110 1.82 -6.70 6.07
CA GLY A 110 3.09 -5.98 5.98
C GLY A 110 3.49 -5.60 4.54
N GLN A 111 3.31 -6.52 3.60
CA GLN A 111 3.57 -6.26 2.17
C GLN A 111 2.61 -5.21 1.61
N VAL A 112 1.32 -5.30 1.93
CA VAL A 112 0.29 -4.35 1.48
C VAL A 112 0.58 -2.95 2.01
N CYS A 113 0.86 -2.80 3.31
CA CYS A 113 1.17 -1.50 3.92
C CYS A 113 2.43 -0.87 3.31
N ARG A 114 3.51 -1.64 3.12
CA ARG A 114 4.74 -1.13 2.48
C ARG A 114 4.49 -0.70 1.04
N ARG A 115 3.71 -1.46 0.27
CA ARG A 115 3.42 -1.15 -1.12
C ARG A 115 2.57 0.11 -1.27
N ILE A 116 1.57 0.32 -0.41
CA ILE A 116 0.62 1.44 -0.54
C ILE A 116 1.12 2.69 0.17
N ALA A 117 1.63 2.55 1.39
CA ALA A 117 2.00 3.67 2.25
C ALA A 117 3.51 3.84 2.46
N GLY A 118 4.36 2.94 1.92
CA GLY A 118 5.80 2.95 2.16
C GLY A 118 6.21 2.64 3.60
N LYS A 119 5.26 2.25 4.48
CA LYS A 119 5.47 2.06 5.92
C LYS A 119 5.09 0.66 6.36
N SER A 120 5.69 0.19 7.45
CA SER A 120 5.25 -1.06 8.09
C SER A 120 3.91 -0.85 8.83
N PRO A 121 3.10 -1.93 9.03
CA PRO A 121 1.88 -1.84 9.84
C PRO A 121 2.15 -1.27 11.25
N LYS A 122 3.24 -1.70 11.89
CA LYS A 122 3.65 -1.19 13.21
C LYS A 122 3.90 0.32 13.18
N SER A 123 4.62 0.82 12.18
CA SER A 123 4.87 2.26 12.04
C SER A 123 3.58 3.07 11.84
N ILE A 124 2.59 2.50 11.12
CA ILE A 124 1.28 3.14 10.95
C ILE A 124 0.54 3.22 12.29
N ILE A 125 0.52 2.14 13.07
CA ILE A 125 -0.08 2.12 14.41
C ILE A 125 0.61 3.15 15.31
N ASP A 126 1.94 3.18 15.31
CA ASP A 126 2.74 4.09 16.11
C ASP A 126 2.46 5.56 15.75
N ASP A 127 2.26 5.88 14.47
CA ASP A 127 1.86 7.22 14.02
C ASP A 127 0.50 7.65 14.62
N PHE A 128 -0.47 6.74 14.76
CA PHE A 128 -1.75 7.04 15.40
C PHE A 128 -1.61 7.28 16.90
N ILE A 129 -0.84 6.44 17.58
CA ILE A 129 -0.54 6.59 19.02
C ILE A 129 0.14 7.92 19.29
N VAL A 130 1.18 8.27 18.50
CA VAL A 130 1.90 9.54 18.64
C VAL A 130 0.97 10.73 18.44
N LYS A 131 0.15 10.73 17.40
CA LYS A 131 -0.82 11.82 17.14
C LYS A 131 -1.82 12.00 18.29
N ASP A 132 -2.23 10.92 18.93
CA ASP A 132 -3.12 11.02 20.08
C ASP A 132 -2.40 11.54 21.32
N ILE A 133 -1.16 11.10 21.58
CA ILE A 133 -0.31 11.67 22.65
C ILE A 133 -0.13 13.18 22.42
N GLU A 134 0.26 13.61 21.22
CA GLU A 134 0.42 15.03 20.86
C GLU A 134 -0.88 15.83 21.11
N ARG A 135 -2.02 15.27 20.70
CA ARG A 135 -3.33 15.88 20.94
C ARG A 135 -3.63 16.03 22.43
N GLN A 136 -3.38 14.99 23.23
CA GLN A 136 -3.63 15.03 24.66
C GLN A 136 -2.66 15.97 25.37
N LEU A 137 -1.38 16.00 24.99
CA LEU A 137 -0.39 16.92 25.56
C LEU A 137 -0.73 18.39 25.30
N SER A 138 -1.28 18.70 24.12
CA SER A 138 -1.54 20.07 23.67
C SER A 138 -2.93 20.59 24.06
N LYS A 139 -3.94 19.69 24.17
CA LYS A 139 -5.35 20.08 24.31
C LYS A 139 -5.98 19.75 25.65
N THR A 140 -5.27 19.01 26.49
CA THR A 140 -5.80 18.60 27.82
C THR A 140 -4.81 18.91 28.93
N GLY A 141 -5.33 19.11 30.14
CA GLY A 141 -4.50 19.26 31.36
C GLY A 141 -4.00 17.94 31.94
N LYS A 142 -4.18 16.81 31.24
CA LYS A 142 -3.78 15.49 31.74
C LYS A 142 -2.28 15.42 31.99
N THR A 143 -1.91 14.75 33.08
CA THR A 143 -0.51 14.41 33.36
C THR A 143 0.00 13.37 32.35
N ILE A 144 1.31 13.28 32.19
CA ILE A 144 1.94 12.28 31.31
C ILE A 144 1.61 10.86 31.80
N LEU A 145 1.44 10.67 33.12
CA LEU A 145 1.06 9.40 33.71
C LEU A 145 -0.38 9.01 33.31
N GLU A 146 -1.32 9.93 33.38
CA GLU A 146 -2.73 9.69 32.98
C GLU A 146 -2.82 9.38 31.46
N ILE A 147 -2.03 10.05 30.63
CA ILE A 147 -1.95 9.75 29.20
C ILE A 147 -1.39 8.34 29.00
N ALA A 148 -0.32 7.97 29.72
CA ALA A 148 0.28 6.64 29.62
C ALA A 148 -0.73 5.54 30.01
N GLN A 149 -1.44 5.71 31.10
CA GLN A 149 -2.48 4.78 31.56
C GLN A 149 -3.62 4.66 30.55
N GLY A 150 -4.11 5.79 30.03
CA GLY A 150 -5.20 5.82 29.05
C GLY A 150 -4.86 5.16 27.72
N LEU A 151 -3.58 5.08 27.35
CA LEU A 151 -3.09 4.45 26.12
C LEU A 151 -2.48 3.05 26.36
N GLY A 152 -2.65 2.48 27.55
CA GLY A 152 -2.19 1.12 27.86
C GLY A 152 -0.67 0.97 28.00
N PHE A 153 0.07 2.06 28.21
CA PHE A 153 1.51 1.97 28.49
C PHE A 153 1.73 1.48 29.93
N SER A 154 2.69 0.58 30.12
CA SER A 154 3.04 0.02 31.42
C SER A 154 3.55 1.05 32.44
N SER A 155 4.06 2.19 31.97
CA SER A 155 4.57 3.28 32.81
C SER A 155 4.70 4.58 32.03
N GLN A 156 4.76 5.71 32.76
CA GLN A 156 5.12 7.01 32.20
C GLN A 156 6.49 7.00 31.48
N ALA A 157 7.46 6.28 32.05
CA ALA A 157 8.79 6.16 31.46
C ALA A 157 8.76 5.42 30.12
N HIS A 158 7.90 4.40 29.99
CA HIS A 158 7.70 3.67 28.74
C HIS A 158 7.10 4.59 27.67
N LEU A 159 6.03 5.32 27.97
CA LEU A 159 5.46 6.32 27.04
C LEU A 159 6.49 7.36 26.65
N SER A 160 7.24 7.92 27.63
CA SER A 160 8.23 8.96 27.36
C SER A 160 9.34 8.50 26.44
N ARG A 161 9.83 7.28 26.60
CA ARG A 161 10.81 6.66 25.71
C ARG A 161 10.25 6.42 24.31
N PHE A 162 9.05 5.85 24.22
CA PHE A 162 8.35 5.61 22.95
C PHE A 162 8.17 6.93 22.17
N PHE A 163 7.62 7.94 22.81
CA PHE A 163 7.36 9.25 22.19
C PHE A 163 8.66 9.94 21.74
N LYS A 164 9.68 9.96 22.62
CA LYS A 164 10.98 10.56 22.30
C LYS A 164 11.67 9.86 21.12
N ASN A 165 11.56 8.54 21.02
CA ASN A 165 12.17 7.79 19.91
C ASN A 165 11.58 8.14 18.56
N ILE A 166 10.29 8.52 18.49
CA ILE A 166 9.61 8.83 17.23
C ILE A 166 9.62 10.32 16.94
N VAL A 167 9.35 11.16 17.93
CA VAL A 167 9.19 12.61 17.78
C VAL A 167 10.50 13.37 17.98
N GLY A 168 11.49 12.75 18.65
CA GLY A 168 12.79 13.37 18.96
C GLY A 168 12.78 14.23 20.22
N LYS A 169 11.62 14.55 20.81
CA LYS A 169 11.46 15.34 22.04
C LYS A 169 10.74 14.53 23.11
N SER A 170 11.03 14.79 24.38
CA SER A 170 10.23 14.20 25.46
C SER A 170 8.81 14.80 25.50
N PRO A 171 7.82 14.10 26.09
CA PRO A 171 6.47 14.64 26.25
C PRO A 171 6.42 15.96 27.01
N SER A 172 7.29 16.14 28.01
CA SER A 172 7.38 17.39 28.78
C SER A 172 7.91 18.55 27.94
N GLU A 173 9.01 18.33 27.20
CA GLU A 173 9.58 19.31 26.26
C GLU A 173 8.57 19.67 25.16
N TYR A 174 7.83 18.69 24.64
CA TYR A 174 6.81 18.91 23.62
C TYR A 174 5.66 19.79 24.14
N ARG A 175 5.21 19.56 25.39
CA ARG A 175 4.16 20.36 26.02
C ARG A 175 4.58 21.82 26.19
N THR A 176 5.79 22.08 26.70
CA THR A 176 6.30 23.45 26.89
C THR A 176 6.42 24.18 25.55
N TRP A 177 7.00 23.53 24.54
CA TRP A 177 7.18 24.11 23.22
C TRP A 177 5.88 24.48 22.51
N LYS A 178 4.76 23.78 22.80
CA LYS A 178 3.44 24.09 22.22
C LYS A 178 2.66 25.16 22.96
N THR A 179 3.11 25.54 24.18
CA THR A 179 2.46 26.55 25.02
C THR A 179 3.10 27.95 24.84
N GLU A 180 4.27 28.01 24.20
CA GLU A 180 4.93 29.24 23.74
C GLU A 180 4.40 29.65 22.34
#